data_8e47d82c747d17104ceab43adccab5a1
#
_entry.id   8e47d82c747d17104ceab43adccab5a1
#
_cell.length_a   1.000
_cell.length_b   1.000
_cell.length_c   1.000
_cell.angle_alpha   90.00
_cell.angle_beta   90.00
_cell.angle_gamma   90.00
#
_symmetry.space_group_name_H-M   'P 1'
#
loop_
_entity.id
_entity.type
_entity.pdbx_description
1 polymer ?
#
loop_
_entity_poly.entity_id
_entity_poly.type
_entity_poly.pdbx_seq_one_letter_code
_entity_poly.pdbx_strand_id
1 'polypeptide(L)'
;MLFNQVVGLEGIKGKLRQMVQNSRLSHAILLTGAEGTGALPLAIAFAQYLVCEKVMRKEETTDLLFQSPPPDDRVIPVESCGVCPSCVKAAQLIHPDIHFTFPVFTKKPGDKP
;
A
#
# COMPACT_ATOMS: atom_id res chain seq x y z
N MET A 1 -4.49 -3.94 6.85
CA MET A 1 -5.16 -5.05 6.14
C MET A 1 -4.20 -5.67 5.14
N LEU A 2 -4.16 -6.97 5.08
CA LEU A 2 -3.29 -7.71 4.16
C LEU A 2 -4.04 -8.06 2.87
N PHE A 3 -3.31 -8.27 1.78
CA PHE A 3 -3.92 -8.69 0.51
C PHE A 3 -4.68 -10.01 0.65
N ASN A 4 -4.17 -10.95 1.44
CA ASN A 4 -4.84 -12.22 1.65
C ASN A 4 -6.17 -12.12 2.41
N GLN A 5 -6.39 -11.03 3.12
CA GLN A 5 -7.66 -10.75 3.80
C GLN A 5 -8.74 -10.23 2.85
N VAL A 6 -8.34 -9.76 1.69
CA VAL A 6 -9.27 -9.38 0.64
C VAL A 6 -9.60 -10.61 -0.19
N VAL A 7 -10.85 -11.03 -0.18
CA VAL A 7 -11.30 -12.24 -0.88
C VAL A 7 -11.33 -12.01 -2.39
N GLY A 8 -10.67 -12.87 -3.14
CA GLY A 8 -10.62 -12.78 -4.61
C GLY A 8 -9.71 -11.65 -5.13
N LEU A 9 -10.02 -11.16 -6.31
CA LEU A 9 -9.30 -10.05 -6.99
C LEU A 9 -7.81 -10.34 -7.26
N GLU A 10 -7.47 -11.59 -7.47
CA GLU A 10 -6.06 -12.00 -7.64
C GLU A 10 -5.37 -11.32 -8.84
N GLY A 11 -6.10 -11.12 -9.95
CA GLY A 11 -5.56 -10.42 -11.11
C GLY A 11 -5.20 -8.97 -10.81
N ILE A 12 -6.03 -8.27 -10.06
CA ILE A 12 -5.81 -6.87 -9.67
C ILE A 12 -4.68 -6.79 -8.66
N LYS A 13 -4.67 -7.68 -7.66
CA LYS A 13 -3.58 -7.77 -6.68
C LYS A 13 -2.23 -7.98 -7.38
N GLY A 14 -2.18 -8.86 -8.35
CA GLY A 14 -0.98 -9.11 -9.15
C GLY A 14 -0.50 -7.88 -9.90
N LYS A 15 -1.42 -7.13 -10.52
CA LYS A 15 -1.08 -5.88 -11.22
C LYS A 15 -0.53 -4.82 -10.27
N LEU A 16 -1.12 -4.66 -9.09
CA LEU A 16 -0.65 -3.72 -8.08
C LEU A 16 0.76 -4.07 -7.58
N ARG A 17 1.01 -5.34 -7.32
CA ARG A 17 2.34 -5.83 -6.93
C ARG A 17 3.37 -5.58 -8.04
N GLN A 18 2.99 -5.82 -9.27
CA GLN A 18 3.86 -5.63 -10.43
C GLN A 18 4.24 -4.15 -10.61
N MET A 19 3.31 -3.23 -10.38
CA MET A 19 3.59 -1.79 -10.41
C MET A 19 4.67 -1.41 -9.39
N VAL A 20 4.60 -1.96 -8.19
CA VAL A 20 5.62 -1.73 -7.14
C VAL A 20 6.94 -2.37 -7.52
N GLN A 21 6.91 -3.61 -8.02
CA GLN A 21 8.11 -4.35 -8.41
C GLN A 21 8.87 -3.67 -9.54
N ASN A 22 8.17 -3.12 -10.51
CA ASN A 22 8.75 -2.42 -11.65
C ASN A 22 9.09 -0.96 -11.37
N SER A 23 8.87 -0.48 -10.15
CA SER A 23 9.03 0.94 -9.76
C SER A 23 8.24 1.90 -10.67
N ARG A 24 7.12 1.45 -11.19
CA ARG A 24 6.24 2.21 -12.10
C ARG A 24 4.89 2.50 -11.45
N LEU A 25 4.94 3.03 -10.24
CA LEU A 25 3.73 3.41 -9.54
C LEU A 25 3.13 4.68 -10.15
N SER A 26 1.86 4.62 -10.52
CA SER A 26 1.14 5.78 -11.04
C SER A 26 0.90 6.83 -9.96
N HIS A 27 0.86 8.11 -10.35
CA HIS A 27 0.54 9.20 -9.41
C HIS A 27 -0.89 9.12 -8.86
N ALA A 28 -1.81 8.56 -9.65
CA ALA A 28 -3.18 8.37 -9.24
C ALA A 28 -3.69 7.02 -9.77
N ILE A 29 -4.38 6.29 -8.92
CA ILE A 29 -4.96 4.98 -9.26
C ILE A 29 -6.44 5.04 -8.88
N LEU A 30 -7.30 4.69 -9.82
CA LEU A 30 -8.73 4.60 -9.62
C LEU A 30 -9.15 3.14 -9.50
N LEU A 31 -9.70 2.76 -8.36
CA LEU A 31 -10.31 1.46 -8.13
C LEU A 31 -11.83 1.62 -8.14
N THR A 32 -12.48 1.04 -9.14
CA THR A 32 -13.93 1.14 -9.31
C THR A 32 -14.57 -0.23 -9.21
N GLY A 33 -15.79 -0.24 -8.70
CA GLY A 33 -16.58 -1.46 -8.60
C GLY A 33 -17.92 -1.19 -7.94
N ALA A 34 -18.82 -2.15 -8.03
CA ALA A 34 -20.07 -2.11 -7.29
C ALA A 34 -19.82 -2.25 -5.79
N GLU A 35 -20.79 -1.87 -4.99
CA GLU A 35 -20.71 -2.05 -3.53
C GLU A 35 -20.46 -3.52 -3.19
N GLY A 36 -19.58 -3.77 -2.22
CA GLY A 36 -19.26 -5.12 -1.77
C GLY A 36 -18.26 -5.88 -2.64
N THR A 37 -17.73 -5.29 -3.71
CA THR A 37 -16.72 -5.95 -4.56
C THR A 37 -15.30 -5.95 -3.98
N GLY A 38 -15.06 -5.21 -2.90
CA GLY A 38 -13.78 -5.19 -2.20
C GLY A 38 -12.80 -4.11 -2.67
N ALA A 39 -13.27 -3.08 -3.39
CA ALA A 39 -12.41 -1.99 -3.85
C ALA A 39 -11.74 -1.24 -2.69
N LEU A 40 -12.50 -0.84 -1.67
CA LEU A 40 -11.96 -0.14 -0.51
C LEU A 40 -11.02 -1.02 0.33
N PRO A 41 -11.37 -2.25 0.71
CA PRO A 41 -10.43 -3.15 1.38
C PRO A 41 -9.14 -3.37 0.59
N LEU A 42 -9.23 -3.50 -0.72
CA LEU A 42 -8.05 -3.64 -1.59
C LEU A 42 -7.18 -2.37 -1.57
N ALA A 43 -7.78 -1.20 -1.60
CA ALA A 43 -7.06 0.07 -1.50
C ALA A 43 -6.31 0.19 -0.17
N ILE A 44 -6.95 -0.18 0.94
CA ILE A 44 -6.34 -0.18 2.26
C ILE A 44 -5.19 -1.18 2.33
N ALA A 45 -5.37 -2.38 1.81
CA ALA A 45 -4.34 -3.41 1.75
C ALA A 45 -3.15 -2.96 0.90
N PHE A 46 -3.40 -2.31 -0.22
CA PHE A 46 -2.37 -1.77 -1.08
C PHE A 46 -1.60 -0.62 -0.41
N ALA A 47 -2.29 0.27 0.29
CA ALA A 47 -1.64 1.32 1.07
C ALA A 47 -0.71 0.74 2.14
N GLN A 48 -1.14 -0.28 2.87
CA GLN A 48 -0.29 -0.98 3.83
C GLN A 48 0.92 -1.64 3.16
N TYR A 49 0.72 -2.24 1.99
CA TYR A 49 1.79 -2.84 1.21
C TYR A 49 2.85 -1.79 0.80
N LEU A 50 2.40 -0.60 0.38
CA LEU A 50 3.30 0.48 -0.02
C LEU A 50 4.15 1.04 1.13
N VAL A 51 3.63 1.05 2.35
CA VAL A 51 4.36 1.57 3.51
C VAL A 51 5.12 0.49 4.26
N CYS A 52 4.97 -0.77 3.91
CA CYS A 52 5.68 -1.88 4.54
C CYS A 52 7.19 -1.70 4.39
N GLU A 53 7.91 -1.70 5.48
CA GLU A 53 9.36 -1.48 5.48
C GLU A 53 10.11 -2.58 4.72
N LYS A 54 9.60 -3.81 4.73
CA LYS A 54 10.21 -4.92 3.98
C LYS A 54 9.99 -4.81 2.48
N VAL A 55 8.84 -4.28 2.05
CA VAL A 55 8.52 -4.08 0.64
C VAL A 55 9.30 -2.90 0.07
N MET A 56 9.34 -1.80 0.83
CA MET A 56 9.97 -0.55 0.42
C MET A 56 11.40 -0.42 0.93
N ARG A 57 11.97 -1.50 1.46
CA ARG A 57 13.33 -1.52 1.95
C ARG A 57 14.29 -1.06 0.86
N LYS A 58 14.65 0.20 0.93
CA LYS A 58 15.87 0.67 0.31
C LYS A 58 16.97 0.02 1.13
N GLU A 59 17.76 -0.82 0.50
CA GLU A 59 19.02 -1.19 1.09
C GLU A 59 19.75 0.13 1.36
N GLU A 60 19.82 0.51 2.62
CA GLU A 60 20.79 1.52 3.01
C GLU A 60 22.14 0.90 2.71
N THR A 61 22.66 1.24 1.57
CA THR A 61 24.01 0.92 1.19
C THR A 61 24.93 1.78 2.04
N THR A 62 25.15 1.33 3.27
CA THR A 62 26.12 1.93 4.16
C THR A 62 27.56 1.69 3.68
N ASP A 63 27.74 0.84 2.69
CA ASP A 63 29.04 0.53 2.10
C ASP A 63 29.01 0.68 0.58
N LEU A 64 28.90 1.92 0.12
CA LEU A 64 28.96 2.25 -1.31
C LEU A 64 30.33 1.94 -1.95
N LEU A 65 31.36 1.63 -1.18
CA LEU A 65 32.71 1.46 -1.68
C LEU A 65 33.07 0.02 -2.06
N PHE A 66 32.30 -0.98 -1.67
CA PHE A 66 32.68 -2.38 -1.83
C PHE A 66 31.58 -3.32 -2.33
N GLN A 67 30.41 -2.84 -2.71
CA GLN A 67 29.36 -3.70 -3.20
C GLN A 67 29.11 -3.51 -4.69
N SER A 68 29.17 -4.62 -5.39
CA SER A 68 28.62 -4.74 -6.73
C SER A 68 27.16 -4.28 -6.72
N PRO A 69 26.65 -3.62 -7.79
CA PRO A 69 25.26 -3.30 -7.86
C PRO A 69 24.43 -4.57 -7.60
N PRO A 70 23.41 -4.51 -6.74
CA PRO A 70 22.58 -5.67 -6.48
C PRO A 70 21.99 -6.15 -7.81
N PRO A 71 21.92 -7.45 -8.05
CA PRO A 71 21.23 -7.96 -9.22
C PRO A 71 19.80 -7.45 -9.20
N ASP A 72 19.25 -7.16 -10.37
CA ASP A 72 17.88 -6.66 -10.58
C ASP A 72 16.78 -7.58 -10.03
N ASP A 73 17.14 -8.68 -9.44
CA ASP A 73 16.24 -9.66 -8.83
C ASP A 73 15.91 -9.30 -7.38
N ARG A 74 15.38 -8.07 -7.15
CA ARG A 74 14.72 -7.78 -5.89
C ARG A 74 13.47 -8.63 -5.80
N VAL A 75 13.51 -9.67 -5.00
CA VAL A 75 12.31 -10.40 -4.61
C VAL A 75 11.51 -9.52 -3.67
N ILE A 76 10.56 -8.78 -4.25
CA ILE A 76 9.60 -8.01 -3.45
C ILE A 76 8.63 -9.01 -2.82
N PRO A 77 8.39 -8.95 -1.50
CA PRO A 77 7.42 -9.83 -0.86
C PRO A 77 6.05 -9.74 -1.52
N VAL A 78 5.38 -10.87 -1.61
CA VAL A 78 4.02 -10.96 -2.18
C VAL A 78 2.99 -10.28 -1.29
N GLU A 79 3.31 -10.12 -0.02
CA GLU A 79 2.42 -9.57 1.00
C GLU A 79 3.20 -8.62 1.91
N SER A 80 2.51 -7.65 2.50
CA SER A 80 3.11 -6.86 3.59
C SER A 80 3.42 -7.76 4.79
N CYS A 81 4.48 -7.44 5.54
CA CYS A 81 4.91 -8.30 6.64
C CYS A 81 3.91 -8.36 7.81
N GLY A 82 3.11 -7.32 7.99
CA GLY A 82 2.13 -7.21 9.06
C GLY A 82 2.70 -6.98 10.47
N VAL A 83 4.02 -7.01 10.62
CA VAL A 83 4.70 -6.95 11.93
C VAL A 83 5.61 -5.75 12.11
N CYS A 84 6.06 -5.10 11.03
CA CYS A 84 6.88 -3.91 11.17
C CYS A 84 6.05 -2.73 11.73
N PRO A 85 6.69 -1.71 12.32
CA PRO A 85 5.96 -0.57 12.88
C PRO A 85 5.01 0.10 11.89
N SER A 86 5.43 0.23 10.65
CA SER A 86 4.58 0.81 9.58
C SER A 86 3.34 -0.04 9.31
N CYS A 87 3.46 -1.36 9.23
CA CYS A 87 2.32 -2.25 9.05
C CYS A 87 1.36 -2.20 10.24
N VAL A 88 1.88 -2.17 11.46
CA VAL A 88 1.05 -2.07 12.67
C VAL A 88 0.26 -0.76 12.68
N LYS A 89 0.90 0.35 12.37
CA LYS A 89 0.22 1.66 12.28
C LYS A 89 -0.80 1.69 11.14
N ALA A 90 -0.48 1.12 9.99
CA ALA A 90 -1.40 1.04 8.86
C ALA A 90 -2.63 0.20 9.20
N ALA A 91 -2.47 -0.92 9.89
CA ALA A 91 -3.57 -1.76 10.33
C ALA A 91 -4.51 -1.05 11.32
N GLN A 92 -3.97 -0.14 12.11
CA GLN A 92 -4.73 0.70 13.05
C GLN A 92 -5.27 1.98 12.41
N LEU A 93 -5.03 2.21 11.12
CA LEU A 93 -5.43 3.40 10.37
C LEU A 93 -4.84 4.70 10.92
N ILE A 94 -3.65 4.62 11.51
CA ILE A 94 -2.96 5.77 12.12
C ILE A 94 -1.59 6.06 11.50
N HIS A 95 -1.26 5.43 10.37
CA HIS A 95 0.02 5.68 9.70
C HIS A 95 0.06 7.11 9.16
N PRO A 96 1.14 7.88 9.42
CA PRO A 96 1.21 9.30 9.04
C PRO A 96 1.21 9.55 7.54
N ASP A 97 1.65 8.60 6.73
CA ASP A 97 1.70 8.72 5.26
C ASP A 97 0.45 8.19 4.57
N ILE A 98 -0.50 7.63 5.32
CA ILE A 98 -1.77 7.15 4.78
C ILE A 98 -2.88 8.07 5.25
N HIS A 99 -3.50 8.76 4.30
CA HIS A 99 -4.58 9.70 4.57
C HIS A 99 -5.88 9.22 3.96
N PHE A 100 -6.94 9.23 4.75
CA PHE A 100 -8.29 8.88 4.31
C PHE A 100 -9.08 10.14 4.08
N THR A 101 -9.61 10.29 2.88
CA THR A 101 -10.46 11.42 2.53
C THR A 101 -11.75 10.90 1.90
N PHE A 102 -12.86 11.39 2.36
CA PHE A 102 -14.18 11.01 1.85
C PHE A 102 -15.09 12.24 1.80
N PRO A 103 -16.08 12.24 0.91
CA PRO A 103 -17.02 13.34 0.83
C PRO A 103 -17.81 13.49 2.12
N VAL A 104 -17.88 14.69 2.63
CA VAL A 104 -18.74 15.05 3.76
C VAL A 104 -19.57 16.26 3.40
N PHE A 105 -20.73 16.36 3.97
CA PHE A 105 -21.57 17.55 3.85
C PHE A 105 -22.15 17.91 5.21
N THR A 106 -22.30 19.19 5.46
CA THR A 106 -22.91 19.69 6.68
C THR A 106 -24.42 19.75 6.50
N LYS A 107 -25.17 19.28 7.49
CA LYS A 107 -26.63 19.30 7.46
C LYS A 107 -27.20 20.70 7.66
N LYS A 108 -26.46 21.59 8.30
CA LYS A 108 -26.85 22.99 8.58
C LYS A 108 -25.69 23.92 8.33
N PRO A 109 -25.94 25.16 7.88
CA PRO A 109 -24.89 26.18 7.82
C PRO A 109 -24.26 26.37 9.19
N GLY A 110 -22.92 26.20 9.27
CA GLY A 110 -22.17 26.34 10.50
C GLY A 110 -21.92 25.03 11.28
N ASP A 111 -22.52 23.90 10.92
CA ASP A 111 -22.16 22.61 11.49
C ASP A 111 -20.80 22.18 10.94
N LYS A 112 -19.86 21.97 11.83
CA LYS A 112 -18.56 21.41 11.45
C LYS A 112 -18.72 19.93 11.14
N PRO A 113 -18.09 19.43 10.08
CA PRO A 113 -18.07 18.00 9.79
C PRO A 113 -17.40 17.19 10.90
#